data_3de18e78c37de345fffde44891b6e793
#
_entry.id   3de18e78c37de345fffde44891b6e793
#
_cell.length_a   1.000
_cell.length_b   1.000
_cell.length_c   1.000
_cell.angle_alpha   90.00
_cell.angle_beta   90.00
_cell.angle_gamma   90.00
#
_symmetry.space_group_name_H-M   'P 1'
#
loop_
_entity.id
_entity.type
_entity.pdbx_description
1 polymer ?
#
loop_
_entity_poly.entity_id
_entity_poly.type
_entity_poly.pdbx_seq_one_letter_code
_entity_poly.pdbx_strand_id
1 'polypeptide(L)'
;MGVSAPLPVTDRFMDVLERLSSRSIEEYYNPYQQFDWPDRLEERQLWMTPELLTVHGTPYYDELGEETIQKLSKWESINFYSLNVHGIRELLIEVVGRIHMPGFEVPSDFFHHFIGEENEHMWFFAEFCRRYGHKIYGSTAMRADSAWEPEVENFLVFARILFFEELVDHYNMRMAQDDSLCHTIREVNRIHHQDESRHIAFGRELVSLLFTRMRESVPAARVAEVEAYLKRYVVYSVNSLYNPHVYRDAGIADPLALRNALVADERRRPYERKAIRKPLAFFLKTGIFSDDTLPVV
;
A
#
# COMPACT_ATOMS: atom_id res chain seq x y z
N MET A 1 11.91 -28.75 11.65
CA MET A 1 10.89 -27.76 11.22
C MET A 1 9.59 -28.19 11.90
N GLY A 2 9.13 -27.43 12.91
CA GLY A 2 7.84 -27.70 13.54
C GLY A 2 6.73 -27.46 12.51
N VAL A 3 5.82 -28.42 12.38
CA VAL A 3 4.63 -28.25 11.53
C VAL A 3 3.78 -27.17 12.20
N SER A 4 3.56 -26.07 11.50
CA SER A 4 2.65 -25.00 11.94
C SER A 4 1.28 -25.60 12.16
N ALA A 5 0.65 -25.36 13.33
CA ALA A 5 -0.71 -25.86 13.56
C ALA A 5 -1.68 -25.20 12.55
N PRO A 6 -2.79 -25.82 12.13
CA PRO A 6 -3.76 -25.22 11.22
C PRO A 6 -4.31 -23.90 11.79
N LEU A 7 -4.64 -22.93 10.91
CA LEU A 7 -5.32 -21.71 11.34
C LEU A 7 -6.64 -22.05 12.03
N PRO A 8 -7.03 -21.34 13.09
CA PRO A 8 -8.33 -21.50 13.74
C PRO A 8 -9.44 -20.92 12.84
N VAL A 9 -9.74 -21.64 11.77
CA VAL A 9 -10.71 -21.22 10.74
C VAL A 9 -12.11 -21.23 11.33
N THR A 10 -12.83 -20.12 11.17
CA THR A 10 -14.24 -19.98 11.57
C THR A 10 -15.15 -20.12 10.36
N ASP A 11 -16.43 -20.51 10.58
CA ASP A 11 -17.44 -20.56 9.51
C ASP A 11 -17.53 -19.20 8.78
N ARG A 12 -17.48 -18.11 9.54
CA ARG A 12 -17.44 -16.76 9.00
C ARG A 12 -16.27 -16.54 8.02
N PHE A 13 -15.07 -17.04 8.33
CA PHE A 13 -13.92 -16.90 7.44
C PHE A 13 -14.13 -17.69 6.15
N MET A 14 -14.69 -18.88 6.22
CA MET A 14 -15.04 -19.69 5.05
C MET A 14 -16.07 -18.98 4.17
N ASP A 15 -17.15 -18.44 4.74
CA ASP A 15 -18.17 -17.67 4.01
C ASP A 15 -17.56 -16.44 3.31
N VAL A 16 -16.62 -15.78 3.98
CA VAL A 16 -15.90 -14.64 3.39
C VAL A 16 -15.07 -15.08 2.19
N LEU A 17 -14.29 -16.16 2.32
CA LEU A 17 -13.45 -16.68 1.22
C LEU A 17 -14.28 -17.07 0.01
N GLU A 18 -15.37 -17.84 0.20
CA GLU A 18 -16.27 -18.28 -0.88
C GLU A 18 -16.84 -17.06 -1.64
N ARG A 19 -17.35 -16.08 -0.90
CA ARG A 19 -17.91 -14.87 -1.50
C ARG A 19 -16.86 -14.06 -2.26
N LEU A 20 -15.63 -13.91 -1.72
CA LEU A 20 -14.58 -13.13 -2.36
C LEU A 20 -14.06 -13.84 -3.61
N SER A 21 -13.86 -15.16 -3.55
CA SER A 21 -13.46 -15.96 -4.73
C SER A 21 -14.50 -15.89 -5.85
N SER A 22 -15.81 -16.00 -5.51
CA SER A 22 -16.88 -15.83 -6.50
C SER A 22 -16.82 -14.45 -7.17
N ARG A 23 -16.61 -13.39 -6.40
CA ARG A 23 -16.48 -12.04 -6.94
C ARG A 23 -15.26 -11.86 -7.83
N SER A 24 -14.12 -12.42 -7.48
CA SER A 24 -12.92 -12.39 -8.32
C SER A 24 -13.16 -13.05 -9.69
N ILE A 25 -13.97 -14.11 -9.72
CA ILE A 25 -14.36 -14.77 -10.98
C ILE A 25 -15.35 -13.91 -11.79
N GLU A 26 -16.37 -13.36 -11.13
CA GLU A 26 -17.45 -12.61 -11.79
C GLU A 26 -16.98 -11.24 -12.32
N GLU A 27 -16.07 -10.60 -11.61
CA GLU A 27 -15.55 -9.26 -11.91
C GLU A 27 -14.22 -9.31 -12.70
N TYR A 28 -13.80 -10.51 -13.18
CA TYR A 28 -12.56 -10.66 -13.93
C TYR A 28 -12.55 -9.82 -15.20
N TYR A 29 -11.44 -9.16 -15.45
CA TYR A 29 -11.15 -8.41 -16.69
C TYR A 29 -9.77 -8.80 -17.25
N ASN A 30 -9.53 -8.50 -18.51
CA ASN A 30 -8.21 -8.68 -19.12
C ASN A 30 -7.44 -7.34 -18.99
N PRO A 31 -6.42 -7.23 -18.13
CA PRO A 31 -5.71 -5.99 -17.89
C PRO A 31 -4.99 -5.46 -19.14
N TYR A 32 -4.58 -6.34 -20.04
CA TYR A 32 -3.91 -5.97 -21.29
C TYR A 32 -4.84 -5.30 -22.31
N GLN A 33 -6.15 -5.34 -22.08
CA GLN A 33 -7.18 -4.77 -22.97
C GLN A 33 -8.08 -3.75 -22.23
N GLN A 34 -7.99 -3.67 -20.91
CA GLN A 34 -8.87 -2.85 -20.08
C GLN A 34 -8.63 -1.35 -20.25
N PHE A 35 -7.37 -0.95 -20.40
CA PHE A 35 -6.99 0.45 -20.35
C PHE A 35 -6.78 1.04 -21.73
N ASP A 36 -7.29 2.26 -21.91
CA ASP A 36 -6.90 3.11 -23.01
C ASP A 36 -5.57 3.81 -22.66
N TRP A 37 -4.53 3.49 -23.43
CA TRP A 37 -3.18 4.03 -23.27
C TRP A 37 -2.87 5.03 -24.38
N PRO A 38 -3.26 6.32 -24.27
CA PRO A 38 -2.90 7.34 -25.24
C PRO A 38 -1.37 7.51 -25.33
N ASP A 39 -0.88 7.93 -26.48
CA ASP A 39 0.58 8.15 -26.70
C ASP A 39 1.17 9.18 -25.72
N ARG A 40 0.36 10.14 -25.26
CA ARG A 40 0.75 11.20 -24.32
C ARG A 40 -0.40 11.53 -23.38
N LEU A 41 -0.07 11.84 -22.15
CA LEU A 41 -0.96 12.54 -21.22
C LEU A 41 -0.65 14.04 -21.24
N GLU A 42 -1.67 14.85 -20.98
CA GLU A 42 -1.52 16.32 -20.94
C GLU A 42 -0.60 16.72 -19.77
N GLU A 43 0.51 17.38 -20.07
CA GLU A 43 1.52 17.77 -19.06
C GLU A 43 1.12 19.01 -18.26
N ARG A 44 0.19 19.83 -18.79
CA ARG A 44 -0.35 21.01 -18.11
C ARG A 44 -1.56 20.70 -17.23
N GLN A 45 -1.77 19.45 -16.92
CA GLN A 45 -2.76 18.98 -15.96
C GLN A 45 -2.09 18.39 -14.73
N LEU A 46 -2.85 18.28 -13.67
CA LEU A 46 -2.41 17.50 -12.51
C LEU A 46 -2.52 16.01 -12.83
N TRP A 47 -1.57 15.22 -12.31
CA TRP A 47 -1.56 13.76 -12.42
C TRP A 47 -1.86 13.08 -11.09
N MET A 48 -1.98 13.87 -10.05
CA MET A 48 -2.37 13.43 -8.71
C MET A 48 -3.27 14.50 -8.10
N THR A 49 -4.31 14.06 -7.38
CA THR A 49 -5.20 14.94 -6.62
C THR A 49 -4.40 15.86 -5.71
N PRO A 50 -4.63 17.18 -5.72
CA PRO A 50 -3.83 18.16 -4.97
C PRO A 50 -3.62 17.83 -3.50
N GLU A 51 -4.66 17.35 -2.81
CA GLU A 51 -4.61 17.00 -1.39
C GLU A 51 -3.62 15.87 -1.08
N LEU A 52 -3.29 15.02 -2.06
CA LEU A 52 -2.36 13.90 -1.93
C LEU A 52 -0.91 14.31 -2.14
N LEU A 53 -0.63 15.48 -2.73
CA LEU A 53 0.72 15.97 -2.94
C LEU A 53 1.44 16.21 -1.61
N THR A 54 2.70 15.84 -1.55
CA THR A 54 3.52 15.94 -0.31
C THR A 54 3.69 17.38 0.17
N VAL A 55 3.58 18.37 -0.71
CA VAL A 55 3.67 19.80 -0.39
C VAL A 55 2.31 20.41 0.01
N HIS A 56 1.19 19.71 -0.20
CA HIS A 56 -0.14 20.28 0.07
C HIS A 56 -0.33 20.61 1.56
N GLY A 57 -0.94 21.77 1.84
CA GLY A 57 -1.15 22.28 3.19
C GLY A 57 0.10 22.90 3.85
N THR A 58 1.19 23.05 3.11
CA THR A 58 2.40 23.74 3.53
C THR A 58 2.58 25.02 2.69
N PRO A 59 3.38 26.01 3.12
CA PRO A 59 3.71 27.19 2.31
C PRO A 59 4.37 26.85 0.97
N TYR A 60 5.09 25.74 0.89
CA TYR A 60 5.72 25.29 -0.35
C TYR A 60 4.73 25.07 -1.50
N TYR A 61 3.47 24.74 -1.21
CA TYR A 61 2.46 24.57 -2.24
C TYR A 61 2.23 25.84 -3.04
N ASP A 62 2.15 26.98 -2.37
CA ASP A 62 1.95 28.31 -3.01
C ASP A 62 3.26 28.89 -3.57
N GLU A 63 4.38 28.66 -2.86
CA GLU A 63 5.71 29.19 -3.24
C GLU A 63 6.27 28.58 -4.52
N LEU A 64 5.97 27.29 -4.80
CA LEU A 64 6.48 26.59 -5.98
C LEU A 64 5.82 27.04 -7.30
N GLY A 65 4.65 27.61 -7.23
CA GLY A 65 3.88 28.04 -8.41
C GLY A 65 3.29 26.89 -9.23
N GLU A 66 2.32 27.23 -10.08
CA GLU A 66 1.47 26.27 -10.78
C GLU A 66 2.27 25.30 -11.66
N GLU A 67 3.21 25.77 -12.47
CA GLU A 67 3.99 24.91 -13.38
C GLU A 67 4.82 23.87 -12.62
N THR A 68 5.44 24.26 -11.51
CA THR A 68 6.21 23.32 -10.67
C THR A 68 5.29 22.31 -9.97
N ILE A 69 4.12 22.75 -9.52
CA ILE A 69 3.11 21.86 -8.91
C ILE A 69 2.60 20.83 -9.93
N GLN A 70 2.36 21.21 -11.18
CA GLN A 70 1.99 20.28 -12.24
C GLN A 70 3.08 19.23 -12.48
N LYS A 71 4.36 19.67 -12.61
CA LYS A 71 5.51 18.74 -12.72
C LYS A 71 5.65 17.85 -11.50
N LEU A 72 5.48 18.40 -10.30
CA LEU A 72 5.53 17.64 -9.05
C LEU A 72 4.43 16.58 -9.00
N SER A 73 3.20 16.95 -9.37
CA SER A 73 2.07 16.00 -9.40
C SER A 73 2.34 14.82 -10.36
N LYS A 74 2.94 15.08 -11.52
CA LYS A 74 3.40 14.04 -12.46
C LYS A 74 4.37 13.08 -11.76
N TRP A 75 5.44 13.61 -11.18
CA TRP A 75 6.50 12.78 -10.62
C TRP A 75 6.10 12.09 -9.32
N GLU A 76 5.23 12.71 -8.51
CA GLU A 76 4.62 12.03 -7.35
C GLU A 76 3.69 10.88 -7.76
N SER A 77 2.91 11.04 -8.85
CA SER A 77 2.12 9.96 -9.42
C SER A 77 2.99 8.80 -9.89
N ILE A 78 4.09 9.08 -10.62
CA ILE A 78 5.06 8.06 -11.03
C ILE A 78 5.72 7.39 -9.82
N ASN A 79 6.03 8.12 -8.75
CA ASN A 79 6.56 7.55 -7.52
C ASN A 79 5.53 6.65 -6.83
N PHE A 80 4.30 7.09 -6.73
CA PHE A 80 3.20 6.30 -6.15
C PHE A 80 3.02 4.96 -6.88
N TYR A 81 2.95 4.97 -8.20
CA TYR A 81 2.86 3.73 -8.98
C TYR A 81 4.14 2.89 -8.90
N SER A 82 5.32 3.52 -8.79
CA SER A 82 6.57 2.78 -8.56
C SER A 82 6.59 2.06 -7.21
N LEU A 83 6.07 2.69 -6.16
CA LEU A 83 5.93 2.08 -4.83
C LEU A 83 4.96 0.90 -4.87
N ASN A 84 3.87 0.99 -5.65
CA ASN A 84 2.97 -0.14 -5.90
C ASN A 84 3.69 -1.30 -6.59
N VAL A 85 4.43 -1.04 -7.67
CA VAL A 85 5.21 -2.09 -8.36
C VAL A 85 6.15 -2.83 -7.40
N HIS A 86 6.84 -2.10 -6.52
CA HIS A 86 7.76 -2.73 -5.57
C HIS A 86 7.06 -3.44 -4.42
N GLY A 87 6.02 -2.81 -3.85
CA GLY A 87 5.23 -3.38 -2.76
C GLY A 87 4.54 -4.68 -3.18
N ILE A 88 3.89 -4.67 -4.34
CA ILE A 88 3.22 -5.85 -4.91
C ILE A 88 4.24 -6.95 -5.21
N ARG A 89 5.39 -6.63 -5.78
CA ARG A 89 6.43 -7.64 -6.00
C ARG A 89 6.86 -8.35 -4.70
N GLU A 90 7.08 -7.58 -3.62
CA GLU A 90 7.44 -8.13 -2.32
C GLU A 90 6.31 -8.98 -1.73
N LEU A 91 5.08 -8.47 -1.81
CA LEU A 91 3.86 -9.16 -1.41
C LEU A 91 3.71 -10.50 -2.14
N LEU A 92 3.85 -10.53 -3.47
CA LEU A 92 3.74 -11.75 -4.26
C LEU A 92 4.76 -12.82 -3.84
N ILE A 93 6.02 -12.43 -3.58
CA ILE A 93 7.06 -13.35 -3.09
C ILE A 93 6.63 -14.00 -1.77
N GLU A 94 6.08 -13.21 -0.84
CA GLU A 94 5.64 -13.68 0.47
C GLU A 94 4.42 -14.60 0.40
N VAL A 95 3.43 -14.24 -0.43
CA VAL A 95 2.19 -15.04 -0.55
C VAL A 95 2.46 -16.34 -1.32
N VAL A 96 3.23 -16.30 -2.42
CA VAL A 96 3.66 -17.50 -3.16
C VAL A 96 4.45 -18.45 -2.26
N GLY A 97 5.28 -17.92 -1.35
CA GLY A 97 6.01 -18.74 -0.38
C GLY A 97 5.13 -19.45 0.65
N ARG A 98 3.84 -19.08 0.77
CA ARG A 98 2.90 -19.60 1.77
C ARG A 98 1.73 -20.40 1.18
N ILE A 99 1.50 -20.28 -0.12
CA ILE A 99 0.41 -21.00 -0.79
C ILE A 99 0.58 -22.53 -0.62
N HIS A 100 -0.49 -23.21 -0.19
CA HIS A 100 -0.51 -24.64 0.11
C HIS A 100 0.49 -25.12 1.18
N MET A 101 1.10 -24.19 1.93
CA MET A 101 1.94 -24.56 3.07
C MET A 101 1.09 -24.95 4.28
N PRO A 102 1.62 -25.81 5.16
CA PRO A 102 0.93 -26.16 6.40
C PRO A 102 0.51 -24.93 7.20
N GLY A 103 -0.77 -24.87 7.55
CA GLY A 103 -1.40 -23.73 8.22
C GLY A 103 -2.01 -22.68 7.31
N PHE A 104 -1.83 -22.80 5.98
CA PHE A 104 -2.43 -21.91 4.98
C PHE A 104 -3.32 -22.66 3.96
N GLU A 105 -3.68 -23.91 4.27
CA GLU A 105 -4.48 -24.73 3.35
C GLU A 105 -5.80 -24.06 2.99
N VAL A 106 -6.49 -23.49 3.97
CA VAL A 106 -7.80 -22.86 3.76
C VAL A 106 -7.73 -21.57 2.97
N PRO A 107 -6.87 -20.58 3.30
CA PRO A 107 -6.80 -19.35 2.51
C PRO A 107 -6.17 -19.52 1.11
N SER A 108 -5.57 -20.69 0.82
CA SER A 108 -4.83 -20.91 -0.43
C SER A 108 -5.71 -20.81 -1.68
N ASP A 109 -6.99 -21.15 -1.61
CA ASP A 109 -7.89 -20.98 -2.76
C ASP A 109 -8.02 -19.49 -3.12
N PHE A 110 -8.19 -18.62 -2.14
CA PHE A 110 -8.24 -17.19 -2.38
C PHE A 110 -6.87 -16.61 -2.76
N PHE A 111 -5.77 -17.18 -2.26
CA PHE A 111 -4.43 -16.75 -2.67
C PHE A 111 -4.19 -16.88 -4.17
N HIS A 112 -4.81 -17.85 -4.87
CA HIS A 112 -4.70 -17.94 -6.33
C HIS A 112 -5.31 -16.73 -7.02
N HIS A 113 -6.48 -16.26 -6.59
CA HIS A 113 -7.12 -15.06 -7.10
C HIS A 113 -6.28 -13.82 -6.77
N PHE A 114 -5.91 -13.67 -5.50
CA PHE A 114 -5.09 -12.59 -5.00
C PHE A 114 -3.76 -12.45 -5.77
N ILE A 115 -3.01 -13.54 -5.96
CA ILE A 115 -1.75 -13.54 -6.73
C ILE A 115 -1.99 -13.13 -8.18
N GLY A 116 -3.08 -13.61 -8.80
CA GLY A 116 -3.43 -13.25 -10.17
C GLY A 116 -3.71 -11.76 -10.31
N GLU A 117 -4.63 -11.23 -9.49
CA GLU A 117 -5.02 -9.82 -9.48
C GLU A 117 -3.81 -8.91 -9.16
N GLU A 118 -3.01 -9.23 -8.15
CA GLU A 118 -1.82 -8.46 -7.79
C GLU A 118 -0.74 -8.45 -8.89
N ASN A 119 -0.55 -9.57 -9.59
CA ASN A 119 0.35 -9.59 -10.74
C ASN A 119 -0.13 -8.66 -11.88
N GLU A 120 -1.43 -8.57 -12.10
CA GLU A 120 -2.07 -7.67 -13.07
C GLU A 120 -1.92 -6.20 -12.64
N HIS A 121 -2.13 -5.89 -11.34
CA HIS A 121 -1.89 -4.58 -10.76
C HIS A 121 -0.43 -4.12 -10.95
N MET A 122 0.52 -4.99 -10.63
CA MET A 122 1.94 -4.70 -10.83
C MET A 122 2.25 -4.38 -12.31
N TRP A 123 1.63 -5.13 -13.24
CA TRP A 123 1.84 -4.91 -14.67
C TRP A 123 1.33 -3.53 -15.11
N PHE A 124 0.08 -3.15 -14.80
CA PHE A 124 -0.45 -1.89 -15.30
C PHE A 124 0.19 -0.67 -14.63
N PHE A 125 0.60 -0.74 -13.37
CA PHE A 125 1.39 0.32 -12.75
C PHE A 125 2.77 0.47 -13.38
N ALA A 126 3.45 -0.64 -13.67
CA ALA A 126 4.73 -0.61 -14.39
C ALA A 126 4.57 -0.06 -15.80
N GLU A 127 3.49 -0.42 -16.50
CA GLU A 127 3.18 0.07 -17.85
C GLU A 127 2.93 1.57 -17.85
N PHE A 128 2.16 2.10 -16.89
CA PHE A 128 1.97 3.52 -16.71
C PHE A 128 3.30 4.26 -16.49
N CYS A 129 4.12 3.75 -15.57
CA CYS A 129 5.42 4.34 -15.27
C CYS A 129 6.35 4.37 -16.50
N ARG A 130 6.40 3.29 -17.28
CA ARG A 130 7.24 3.20 -18.48
C ARG A 130 6.77 4.12 -19.59
N ARG A 131 5.45 4.19 -19.84
CA ARG A 131 4.88 5.03 -20.90
C ARG A 131 5.09 6.51 -20.64
N TYR A 132 4.75 6.94 -19.43
CA TYR A 132 4.59 8.35 -19.12
C TYR A 132 5.71 8.96 -18.26
N GLY A 133 6.39 8.12 -17.49
CA GLY A 133 7.54 8.51 -16.67
C GLY A 133 8.89 8.07 -17.24
N HIS A 134 8.90 7.12 -18.19
CA HIS A 134 10.10 6.49 -18.75
C HIS A 134 11.03 5.89 -17.70
N LYS A 135 10.52 5.64 -16.49
CA LYS A 135 11.24 5.04 -15.36
C LYS A 135 10.29 4.49 -14.30
N ILE A 136 10.82 3.61 -13.48
CA ILE A 136 10.27 3.19 -12.19
C ILE A 136 11.29 3.67 -11.14
N TYR A 137 10.83 4.47 -10.15
CA TYR A 137 11.71 4.87 -9.06
C TYR A 137 12.12 3.66 -8.22
N GLY A 138 13.37 3.64 -7.75
CA GLY A 138 13.82 2.60 -6.85
C GLY A 138 13.15 2.70 -5.48
N SER A 139 12.99 1.56 -4.81
CA SER A 139 12.54 1.46 -3.43
C SER A 139 13.62 0.80 -2.58
N THR A 140 13.67 1.18 -1.30
CA THR A 140 14.49 0.50 -0.28
C THR A 140 13.53 -0.27 0.61
N ALA A 141 13.78 -1.57 0.82
CA ALA A 141 12.97 -2.36 1.73
C ALA A 141 13.35 -2.07 3.20
N MET A 142 12.35 -1.97 4.08
CA MET A 142 12.59 -1.97 5.52
C MET A 142 13.00 -3.37 5.96
N ARG A 143 14.20 -3.52 6.51
CA ARG A 143 14.68 -4.79 7.03
C ARG A 143 14.27 -4.98 8.48
N ALA A 144 14.00 -6.22 8.86
CA ALA A 144 13.86 -6.58 10.26
C ALA A 144 15.24 -6.55 10.95
N ASP A 145 15.27 -6.10 12.21
CA ASP A 145 16.51 -6.02 13.01
C ASP A 145 16.99 -7.41 13.47
N SER A 146 16.10 -8.41 13.47
CA SER A 146 16.36 -9.79 13.87
C SER A 146 15.43 -10.76 13.15
N ALA A 147 15.79 -12.05 13.18
CA ALA A 147 14.88 -13.09 12.74
C ALA A 147 13.67 -13.20 13.68
N TRP A 148 12.50 -13.43 13.10
CA TRP A 148 11.25 -13.63 13.82
C TRP A 148 10.91 -15.13 13.90
N GLU A 149 10.17 -15.52 14.94
CA GLU A 149 9.54 -16.82 15.02
C GLU A 149 8.53 -16.99 13.87
N PRO A 150 8.29 -18.23 13.37
CA PRO A 150 7.43 -18.43 12.19
C PRO A 150 6.02 -17.82 12.32
N GLU A 151 5.41 -17.90 13.50
CA GLU A 151 4.08 -17.32 13.77
C GLU A 151 4.10 -15.80 13.74
N VAL A 152 5.17 -15.20 14.26
CA VAL A 152 5.38 -13.73 14.22
C VAL A 152 5.62 -13.29 12.78
N GLU A 153 6.46 -14.00 12.04
CA GLU A 153 6.77 -13.68 10.65
C GLU A 153 5.52 -13.75 9.78
N ASN A 154 4.72 -14.82 9.92
CA ASN A 154 3.46 -14.95 9.19
C ASN A 154 2.49 -13.80 9.48
N PHE A 155 2.33 -13.43 10.76
CA PHE A 155 1.51 -12.29 11.13
C PHE A 155 2.04 -10.98 10.54
N LEU A 156 3.34 -10.71 10.68
CA LEU A 156 3.98 -9.48 10.19
C LEU A 156 3.88 -9.32 8.69
N VAL A 157 4.01 -10.41 7.93
CA VAL A 157 3.86 -10.39 6.47
C VAL A 157 2.48 -9.86 6.11
N PHE A 158 1.41 -10.49 6.58
CA PHE A 158 0.05 -10.09 6.21
C PHE A 158 -0.42 -8.78 6.86
N ALA A 159 0.10 -8.43 8.04
CA ALA A 159 -0.18 -7.11 8.63
C ALA A 159 0.46 -5.97 7.81
N ARG A 160 1.66 -6.16 7.28
CA ARG A 160 2.32 -5.18 6.39
C ARG A 160 1.61 -5.08 5.04
N ILE A 161 1.20 -6.22 4.46
CA ILE A 161 0.41 -6.27 3.23
C ILE A 161 -0.88 -5.46 3.42
N LEU A 162 -1.67 -5.80 4.42
CA LEU A 162 -2.94 -5.11 4.70
C LEU A 162 -2.75 -3.60 4.91
N PHE A 163 -1.72 -3.21 5.66
CA PHE A 163 -1.45 -1.79 5.87
C PHE A 163 -1.12 -1.09 4.54
N PHE A 164 -0.28 -1.70 3.72
CA PHE A 164 0.14 -1.13 2.43
C PHE A 164 -1.06 -0.98 1.48
N GLU A 165 -1.89 -2.01 1.33
CA GLU A 165 -3.08 -1.97 0.50
C GLU A 165 -4.08 -0.91 0.96
N GLU A 166 -4.35 -0.79 2.25
CA GLU A 166 -5.24 0.25 2.77
C GLU A 166 -4.70 1.68 2.59
N LEU A 167 -3.37 1.87 2.68
CA LEU A 167 -2.72 3.15 2.38
C LEU A 167 -2.85 3.48 0.89
N VAL A 168 -2.53 2.54 0.02
CA VAL A 168 -2.63 2.69 -1.43
C VAL A 168 -4.07 2.92 -1.88
N ASP A 169 -5.03 2.17 -1.33
CA ASP A 169 -6.46 2.32 -1.61
C ASP A 169 -6.98 3.73 -1.28
N HIS A 170 -6.45 4.37 -0.24
CA HIS A 170 -6.79 5.76 0.04
C HIS A 170 -6.45 6.69 -1.12
N TYR A 171 -5.28 6.52 -1.74
CA TYR A 171 -4.85 7.28 -2.92
C TYR A 171 -5.70 6.94 -4.14
N ASN A 172 -5.89 5.66 -4.41
CA ASN A 172 -6.67 5.19 -5.55
C ASN A 172 -8.09 5.73 -5.55
N MET A 173 -8.80 5.61 -4.42
CA MET A 173 -10.14 6.12 -4.27
C MET A 173 -10.23 7.64 -4.56
N ARG A 174 -9.27 8.43 -4.06
CA ARG A 174 -9.24 9.88 -4.26
C ARG A 174 -8.96 10.24 -5.71
N MET A 175 -7.98 9.59 -6.34
CA MET A 175 -7.60 9.85 -7.73
C MET A 175 -8.67 9.35 -8.71
N ALA A 176 -9.34 8.24 -8.43
CA ALA A 176 -10.44 7.73 -9.25
C ALA A 176 -11.65 8.68 -9.30
N GLN A 177 -11.91 9.39 -8.21
CA GLN A 177 -13.06 10.31 -8.04
C GLN A 177 -12.78 11.76 -8.43
N ASP A 178 -11.53 12.10 -8.77
CA ASP A 178 -11.13 13.48 -9.08
C ASP A 178 -11.32 13.78 -10.57
N ASP A 179 -12.37 14.50 -10.90
CA ASP A 179 -12.71 14.86 -12.27
C ASP A 179 -11.71 15.82 -12.95
N SER A 180 -10.79 16.42 -12.18
CA SER A 180 -9.70 17.23 -12.72
C SER A 180 -8.56 16.40 -13.33
N LEU A 181 -8.49 15.10 -13.02
CA LEU A 181 -7.50 14.18 -13.56
C LEU A 181 -7.97 13.59 -14.90
N CYS A 182 -7.02 13.27 -15.79
CA CYS A 182 -7.35 12.64 -17.06
C CYS A 182 -7.95 11.24 -16.87
N HIS A 183 -8.70 10.79 -17.88
CA HIS A 183 -9.42 9.51 -17.86
C HIS A 183 -8.50 8.32 -17.53
N THR A 184 -7.32 8.22 -18.17
CA THR A 184 -6.38 7.11 -17.95
C THR A 184 -5.94 7.00 -16.48
N ILE A 185 -5.59 8.13 -15.85
CA ILE A 185 -5.21 8.15 -14.42
C ILE A 185 -6.38 7.70 -13.55
N ARG A 186 -7.57 8.26 -13.79
CA ARG A 186 -8.76 7.90 -13.03
C ARG A 186 -9.12 6.42 -13.17
N GLU A 187 -9.04 5.87 -14.39
CA GLU A 187 -9.41 4.49 -14.67
C GLU A 187 -8.43 3.49 -14.05
N VAL A 188 -7.11 3.73 -14.14
CA VAL A 188 -6.09 2.91 -13.48
C VAL A 188 -6.35 2.83 -11.96
N ASN A 189 -6.62 3.97 -11.33
CA ASN A 189 -6.90 4.01 -9.89
C ASN A 189 -8.28 3.41 -9.55
N ARG A 190 -9.28 3.56 -10.42
CA ARG A 190 -10.63 3.01 -10.20
C ARG A 190 -10.62 1.48 -10.23
N ILE A 191 -9.96 0.89 -11.21
CA ILE A 191 -9.86 -0.56 -11.34
C ILE A 191 -9.13 -1.14 -10.14
N HIS A 192 -7.97 -0.57 -9.78
CA HIS A 192 -7.24 -1.01 -8.58
C HIS A 192 -8.10 -0.92 -7.32
N HIS A 193 -8.75 0.23 -7.06
CA HIS A 193 -9.65 0.41 -5.91
C HIS A 193 -10.78 -0.64 -5.86
N GLN A 194 -11.33 -1.04 -7.01
CA GLN A 194 -12.37 -2.06 -7.08
C GLN A 194 -11.87 -3.40 -6.53
N ASP A 195 -10.69 -3.84 -6.96
CA ASP A 195 -10.11 -5.12 -6.56
C ASP A 195 -9.62 -5.08 -5.11
N GLU A 196 -9.00 -3.96 -4.69
CA GLU A 196 -8.53 -3.77 -3.30
C GLU A 196 -9.63 -3.92 -2.26
N SER A 197 -10.88 -3.67 -2.61
CA SER A 197 -11.99 -3.91 -1.69
C SER A 197 -12.10 -5.37 -1.25
N ARG A 198 -11.74 -6.32 -2.12
CA ARG A 198 -11.70 -7.77 -1.82
C ARG A 198 -10.46 -8.12 -1.01
N HIS A 199 -9.30 -7.62 -1.43
CA HIS A 199 -8.01 -7.86 -0.77
C HIS A 199 -8.01 -7.36 0.67
N ILE A 200 -8.48 -6.15 0.93
CA ILE A 200 -8.62 -5.56 2.27
C ILE A 200 -9.59 -6.37 3.13
N ALA A 201 -10.75 -6.79 2.57
CA ALA A 201 -11.72 -7.58 3.33
C ALA A 201 -11.11 -8.93 3.76
N PHE A 202 -10.44 -9.63 2.85
CA PHE A 202 -9.69 -10.85 3.13
C PHE A 202 -8.56 -10.61 4.14
N GLY A 203 -7.73 -9.60 3.89
CA GLY A 203 -6.57 -9.27 4.72
C GLY A 203 -6.95 -9.01 6.17
N ARG A 204 -8.05 -8.30 6.44
CA ARG A 204 -8.53 -8.04 7.79
C ARG A 204 -8.92 -9.31 8.56
N GLU A 205 -9.62 -10.23 7.91
CA GLU A 205 -9.98 -11.52 8.55
C GLU A 205 -8.72 -12.35 8.79
N LEU A 206 -7.85 -12.51 7.79
CA LEU A 206 -6.62 -13.30 7.93
C LEU A 206 -5.67 -12.71 8.99
N VAL A 207 -5.45 -11.41 8.99
CA VAL A 207 -4.59 -10.73 9.98
C VAL A 207 -5.14 -10.92 11.40
N SER A 208 -6.46 -10.87 11.59
CA SER A 208 -7.08 -11.12 12.89
C SER A 208 -6.83 -12.54 13.40
N LEU A 209 -6.94 -13.54 12.52
CA LEU A 209 -6.65 -14.94 12.85
C LEU A 209 -5.17 -15.16 13.18
N LEU A 210 -4.27 -14.60 12.36
CA LEU A 210 -2.84 -14.72 12.57
C LEU A 210 -2.38 -13.99 13.83
N PHE A 211 -2.97 -12.84 14.15
CA PHE A 211 -2.68 -12.12 15.40
C PHE A 211 -3.07 -12.92 16.64
N THR A 212 -4.26 -13.50 16.63
CA THR A 212 -4.71 -14.36 17.73
C THR A 212 -3.74 -15.52 17.97
N ARG A 213 -3.37 -16.22 16.91
CA ARG A 213 -2.43 -17.33 16.95
C ARG A 213 -1.02 -16.88 17.42
N MET A 214 -0.52 -15.79 16.89
CA MET A 214 0.79 -15.23 17.28
C MET A 214 0.81 -14.91 18.77
N ARG A 215 -0.23 -14.26 19.32
CA ARG A 215 -0.32 -13.93 20.75
C ARG A 215 -0.34 -15.14 21.67
N GLU A 216 -0.87 -16.28 21.22
CA GLU A 216 -0.87 -17.54 21.97
C GLU A 216 0.49 -18.24 21.94
N SER A 217 1.33 -17.93 20.94
CA SER A 217 2.61 -18.60 20.69
C SER A 217 3.82 -17.91 21.29
N VAL A 218 3.72 -16.61 21.64
CA VAL A 218 4.85 -15.82 22.13
C VAL A 218 4.54 -15.05 23.42
N PRO A 219 5.57 -14.71 24.24
CA PRO A 219 5.38 -13.88 25.42
C PRO A 219 4.88 -12.46 25.12
N ALA A 220 4.21 -11.82 26.07
CA ALA A 220 3.70 -10.45 25.92
C ALA A 220 4.79 -9.41 25.55
N ALA A 221 6.01 -9.58 26.06
CA ALA A 221 7.13 -8.72 25.67
C ALA A 221 7.43 -8.78 24.17
N ARG A 222 7.31 -9.98 23.56
CA ARG A 222 7.51 -10.17 22.11
C ARG A 222 6.38 -9.53 21.30
N VAL A 223 5.13 -9.59 21.80
CA VAL A 223 4.01 -8.86 21.19
C VAL A 223 4.27 -7.36 21.14
N ALA A 224 4.82 -6.78 22.22
CA ALA A 224 5.20 -5.37 22.25
C ALA A 224 6.31 -5.00 21.24
N GLU A 225 7.28 -5.89 21.03
CA GLU A 225 8.32 -5.70 19.99
C GLU A 225 7.72 -5.72 18.58
N VAL A 226 6.76 -6.62 18.34
CA VAL A 226 6.01 -6.72 17.07
C VAL A 226 5.20 -5.44 16.82
N GLU A 227 4.51 -4.92 17.83
CA GLU A 227 3.80 -3.64 17.73
C GLU A 227 4.76 -2.51 17.40
N ALA A 228 5.89 -2.41 18.10
CA ALA A 228 6.89 -1.37 17.86
C ALA A 228 7.47 -1.47 16.42
N TYR A 229 7.70 -2.67 15.92
CA TYR A 229 8.13 -2.89 14.54
C TYR A 229 7.07 -2.42 13.53
N LEU A 230 5.79 -2.80 13.71
CA LEU A 230 4.72 -2.38 12.80
C LEU A 230 4.50 -0.86 12.83
N LYS A 231 4.59 -0.21 13.99
CA LYS A 231 4.53 1.26 14.09
C LYS A 231 5.67 1.93 13.29
N ARG A 232 6.89 1.38 13.33
CA ARG A 232 8.00 1.86 12.48
C ARG A 232 7.71 1.61 11.00
N TYR A 233 7.11 0.47 10.64
CA TYR A 233 6.72 0.18 9.26
C TYR A 233 5.67 1.17 8.72
N VAL A 234 4.69 1.55 9.53
CA VAL A 234 3.71 2.59 9.21
C VAL A 234 4.42 3.89 8.84
N VAL A 235 5.33 4.36 9.68
CA VAL A 235 6.09 5.62 9.45
C VAL A 235 6.99 5.49 8.22
N TYR A 236 7.67 4.37 8.07
CA TYR A 236 8.49 4.09 6.88
C TYR A 236 7.67 4.16 5.59
N SER A 237 6.48 3.54 5.56
CA SER A 237 5.61 3.52 4.38
C SER A 237 5.11 4.92 4.02
N VAL A 238 4.69 5.72 5.00
CA VAL A 238 4.31 7.12 4.77
C VAL A 238 5.50 7.93 4.24
N ASN A 239 6.69 7.77 4.85
CA ASN A 239 7.90 8.51 4.44
C ASN A 239 8.40 8.13 3.04
N SER A 240 8.06 6.95 2.52
CA SER A 240 8.41 6.53 1.15
C SER A 240 7.76 7.41 0.07
N LEU A 241 6.67 8.10 0.41
CA LEU A 241 6.02 9.07 -0.46
C LEU A 241 6.87 10.33 -0.66
N TYR A 242 7.71 10.70 0.31
CA TYR A 242 8.60 11.87 0.29
C TYR A 242 9.94 11.52 -0.36
N ASN A 243 9.93 11.32 -1.67
CA ASN A 243 11.11 10.88 -2.42
C ASN A 243 11.89 12.08 -3.01
N PRO A 244 13.14 12.35 -2.59
CA PRO A 244 13.90 13.48 -3.09
C PRO A 244 14.20 13.38 -4.60
N HIS A 245 14.20 12.20 -5.19
CA HIS A 245 14.35 12.06 -6.64
C HIS A 245 13.15 12.63 -7.41
N VAL A 246 11.95 12.55 -6.84
CA VAL A 246 10.73 13.18 -7.38
C VAL A 246 10.89 14.70 -7.43
N TYR A 247 11.34 15.28 -6.34
CA TYR A 247 11.54 16.74 -6.25
C TYR A 247 12.59 17.24 -7.25
N ARG A 248 13.68 16.47 -7.39
CA ARG A 248 14.69 16.78 -8.43
C ARG A 248 14.10 16.75 -9.84
N ASP A 249 13.30 15.71 -10.14
CA ASP A 249 12.70 15.54 -11.46
C ASP A 249 11.62 16.60 -11.76
N ALA A 250 11.00 17.15 -10.71
CA ALA A 250 10.11 18.30 -10.79
C ALA A 250 10.85 19.64 -10.96
N GLY A 251 12.18 19.64 -10.92
CA GLY A 251 13.01 20.84 -11.10
C GLY A 251 13.27 21.65 -9.83
N ILE A 252 13.05 21.06 -8.65
CA ILE A 252 13.29 21.72 -7.36
C ILE A 252 14.80 21.75 -7.07
N ALA A 253 15.32 22.94 -6.75
CA ALA A 253 16.76 23.19 -6.64
C ALA A 253 17.45 22.40 -5.52
N ASP A 254 16.80 22.27 -4.35
CA ASP A 254 17.32 21.50 -3.22
C ASP A 254 16.31 20.44 -2.78
N PRO A 255 16.28 19.29 -3.48
CA PRO A 255 15.27 18.24 -3.26
C PRO A 255 15.40 17.57 -1.89
N LEU A 256 16.62 17.47 -1.35
CA LEU A 256 16.84 16.84 -0.04
C LEU A 256 16.44 17.78 1.10
N ALA A 257 16.74 19.06 1.01
CA ALA A 257 16.28 20.04 1.98
C ALA A 257 14.76 20.15 2.01
N LEU A 258 14.10 20.19 0.84
CA LEU A 258 12.63 20.16 0.78
C LEU A 258 12.06 18.89 1.42
N ARG A 259 12.58 17.72 1.08
CA ARG A 259 12.15 16.45 1.69
C ARG A 259 12.22 16.52 3.22
N ASN A 260 13.36 16.95 3.77
CA ASN A 260 13.57 17.01 5.21
C ASN A 260 12.63 18.04 5.87
N ALA A 261 12.42 19.18 5.22
CA ALA A 261 11.47 20.18 5.71
C ALA A 261 10.02 19.65 5.74
N LEU A 262 9.59 18.97 4.68
CA LEU A 262 8.23 18.40 4.60
C LEU A 262 7.98 17.30 5.62
N VAL A 263 8.92 16.38 5.81
CA VAL A 263 8.81 15.30 6.80
C VAL A 263 8.74 15.85 8.23
N ALA A 264 9.41 16.97 8.50
CA ALA A 264 9.38 17.64 9.81
C ALA A 264 8.17 18.59 9.98
N ASP A 265 7.40 18.85 8.93
CA ASP A 265 6.33 19.86 8.96
C ASP A 265 5.05 19.32 9.62
N GLU A 266 4.72 19.83 10.80
CA GLU A 266 3.50 19.44 11.53
C GLU A 266 2.20 19.67 10.74
N ARG A 267 2.20 20.59 9.77
CA ARG A 267 1.04 20.86 8.90
C ARG A 267 0.72 19.69 7.97
N ARG A 268 1.69 18.77 7.74
CA ARG A 268 1.49 17.54 6.96
C ARG A 268 0.76 16.44 7.77
N ARG A 269 0.89 16.43 9.08
CA ARG A 269 0.36 15.37 9.95
C ARG A 269 -1.13 15.08 9.77
N PRO A 270 -2.03 16.08 9.62
CA PRO A 270 -3.44 15.79 9.38
C PRO A 270 -3.70 14.99 8.09
N TYR A 271 -2.96 15.28 7.02
CA TYR A 271 -3.10 14.60 5.73
C TYR A 271 -2.55 13.17 5.79
N GLU A 272 -1.39 13.00 6.38
CA GLU A 272 -0.80 11.68 6.63
C GLU A 272 -1.72 10.81 7.49
N ARG A 273 -2.22 11.35 8.60
CA ARG A 273 -3.18 10.68 9.48
C ARG A 273 -4.49 10.31 8.78
N LYS A 274 -4.96 11.15 7.87
CA LYS A 274 -6.14 10.87 7.05
C LYS A 274 -5.92 9.67 6.14
N ALA A 275 -4.74 9.57 5.50
CA ALA A 275 -4.40 8.46 4.62
C ALA A 275 -4.34 7.11 5.34
N ILE A 276 -3.78 7.08 6.55
CA ILE A 276 -3.61 5.84 7.32
C ILE A 276 -4.73 5.60 8.35
N ARG A 277 -5.79 6.39 8.35
CA ARG A 277 -6.85 6.32 9.37
C ARG A 277 -7.53 4.95 9.44
N LYS A 278 -7.82 4.35 8.29
CA LYS A 278 -8.52 3.05 8.23
C LYS A 278 -7.68 1.92 8.82
N PRO A 279 -6.42 1.70 8.39
CA PRO A 279 -5.59 0.64 8.95
C PRO A 279 -5.25 0.88 10.43
N LEU A 280 -5.00 2.12 10.85
CA LEU A 280 -4.80 2.41 12.28
C LEU A 280 -6.02 2.07 13.12
N ALA A 281 -7.22 2.43 12.68
CA ALA A 281 -8.46 2.10 13.38
C ALA A 281 -8.67 0.59 13.48
N PHE A 282 -8.31 -0.17 12.43
CA PHE A 282 -8.36 -1.63 12.47
C PHE A 282 -7.36 -2.21 13.47
N PHE A 283 -6.10 -1.76 13.45
CA PHE A 283 -5.07 -2.25 14.36
C PHE A 283 -5.38 -1.92 15.84
N LEU A 284 -5.94 -0.76 16.13
CA LEU A 284 -6.42 -0.42 17.47
C LEU A 284 -7.60 -1.29 17.91
N LYS A 285 -8.60 -1.44 17.05
CA LYS A 285 -9.80 -2.24 17.35
C LYS A 285 -9.49 -3.71 17.63
N THR A 286 -8.51 -4.27 16.92
CA THR A 286 -8.09 -5.67 17.08
C THR A 286 -7.09 -5.87 18.22
N GLY A 287 -6.57 -4.79 18.82
CA GLY A 287 -5.55 -4.83 19.86
C GLY A 287 -4.15 -5.17 19.33
N ILE A 288 -3.92 -5.03 18.01
CA ILE A 288 -2.59 -5.11 17.40
C ILE A 288 -1.76 -3.90 17.85
N PHE A 289 -2.38 -2.72 17.92
CA PHE A 289 -1.81 -1.52 18.54
C PHE A 289 -2.50 -1.25 19.86
N SER A 290 -1.71 -0.95 20.89
CA SER A 290 -2.16 -0.54 22.21
C SER A 290 -2.64 0.92 22.25
N ASP A 291 -2.05 1.78 21.39
CA ASP A 291 -2.38 3.19 21.21
C ASP A 291 -2.07 3.63 19.77
N ASP A 292 -2.47 4.86 19.41
CA ASP A 292 -2.26 5.44 18.07
C ASP A 292 -0.96 6.27 17.96
N THR A 293 -0.08 6.21 18.93
CA THR A 293 1.20 6.92 18.93
C THR A 293 2.16 6.27 17.94
N LEU A 294 2.63 7.04 16.97
CA LEU A 294 3.64 6.62 16.02
C LEU A 294 5.01 7.23 16.40
N PRO A 295 6.12 6.50 16.17
CA PRO A 295 7.45 7.05 16.43
C PRO A 295 7.71 8.28 15.57
N VAL A 296 8.42 9.26 16.12
CA VAL A 296 8.95 10.41 15.37
C VAL A 296 10.22 9.95 14.67
N VAL A 297 10.32 10.20 13.37
CA VAL A 297 11.51 9.89 12.55
C VAL A 297 12.34 11.15 12.37
#